data_7c7bf828883224a814c3464cdffb603e
#
_entry.id   7c7bf828883224a814c3464cdffb603e
#
_cell.length_a   1.000
_cell.length_b   1.000
_cell.length_c   1.000
_cell.angle_alpha   90.00
_cell.angle_beta   90.00
_cell.angle_gamma   90.00
#
_symmetry.space_group_name_H-M   'P 1'
#
loop_
_entity.id
_entity.type
_entity.pdbx_description
1 polymer ?
#
loop_
_entity_poly.entity_id
_entity_poly.type
_entity_poly.pdbx_seq_one_letter_code
_entity_poly.pdbx_strand_id
1 'polypeptide(L)'
;VFAREAAAVFAANGITAYLYPRLEPVPALSFAVRHLHCGLGVCVTASHNPAEYNGYKVYGSDGCQMTPEAATRVVALLEHMDYFASAKTMDFDAALAAGRIRYIPDGVLDAFVDAVYAQRVGSGEGIANLKLVYTPLNGAGLECVKKLTQKLGIRNMTCLLYTSPSPR
;
A
#
# COMPACT_ATOMS: atom_id res chain seq x y z
N VAL A 1 2.99 -1.14 12.89
CA VAL A 1 2.71 -2.32 13.73
C VAL A 1 1.86 -3.31 12.95
N PHE A 2 0.57 -3.08 12.69
CA PHE A 2 -0.39 -4.06 12.14
C PHE A 2 0.02 -4.74 10.82
N ALA A 3 0.62 -4.00 9.87
CA ALA A 3 1.08 -4.61 8.61
C ALA A 3 2.23 -5.61 8.83
N ARG A 4 3.11 -5.35 9.81
CA ARG A 4 4.18 -6.28 10.19
C ARG A 4 3.62 -7.54 10.84
N GLU A 5 2.64 -7.40 11.73
CA GLU A 5 1.96 -8.54 12.35
C GLU A 5 1.25 -9.42 11.30
N ALA A 6 0.49 -8.79 10.38
CA ALA A 6 -0.14 -9.52 9.30
C ALA A 6 0.89 -10.28 8.44
N ALA A 7 2.02 -9.64 8.09
CA ALA A 7 3.09 -10.27 7.33
C ALA A 7 3.71 -11.46 8.09
N ALA A 8 3.87 -11.36 9.41
CA ALA A 8 4.39 -12.43 10.27
C ALA A 8 3.44 -13.63 10.33
N VAL A 9 2.13 -13.38 10.37
CA VAL A 9 1.11 -14.45 10.27
C VAL A 9 1.16 -15.13 8.91
N PHE A 10 1.22 -14.39 7.80
CA PHE A 10 1.36 -14.98 6.47
C PHE A 10 2.62 -15.83 6.37
N ALA A 11 3.75 -15.32 6.84
CA ALA A 11 5.03 -16.02 6.81
C ALA A 11 5.01 -17.34 7.62
N ALA A 12 4.37 -17.32 8.80
CA ALA A 12 4.21 -18.51 9.65
C ALA A 12 3.34 -19.60 9.00
N ASN A 13 2.45 -19.20 8.08
CA ASN A 13 1.59 -20.10 7.32
C ASN A 13 2.16 -20.47 5.93
N GLY A 14 3.46 -20.24 5.71
CA GLY A 14 4.14 -20.63 4.49
C GLY A 14 3.92 -19.70 3.28
N ILE A 15 3.31 -18.52 3.50
CA ILE A 15 3.02 -17.54 2.47
C ILE A 15 4.14 -16.48 2.47
N THR A 16 4.78 -16.26 1.32
CA THR A 16 5.73 -15.17 1.19
C THR A 16 4.99 -13.82 1.16
N ALA A 17 5.34 -12.94 2.08
CA ALA A 17 4.74 -11.61 2.19
C ALA A 17 5.69 -10.53 1.62
N TYR A 18 5.17 -9.73 0.69
CA TYR A 18 5.83 -8.51 0.21
C TYR A 18 5.29 -7.31 0.97
N LEU A 19 6.17 -6.52 1.57
CA LEU A 19 5.80 -5.39 2.42
C LEU A 19 6.42 -4.10 1.88
N TYR A 20 5.62 -3.05 1.71
CA TYR A 20 6.18 -1.73 1.46
C TYR A 20 6.99 -1.25 2.68
N PRO A 21 8.21 -0.70 2.48
CA PRO A 21 9.04 -0.23 3.59
C PRO A 21 8.49 1.04 4.25
N ARG A 22 7.56 1.71 3.59
CA ARG A 22 6.90 2.94 4.02
C ARG A 22 5.42 2.94 3.63
N LEU A 23 4.70 3.98 4.07
CA LEU A 23 3.29 4.15 3.71
C LEU A 23 3.16 4.49 2.23
N GLU A 24 2.32 3.75 1.52
CA GLU A 24 2.02 3.98 0.12
C GLU A 24 0.48 4.03 -0.09
N PRO A 25 0.00 4.75 -1.10
CA PRO A 25 -1.42 4.84 -1.37
C PRO A 25 -1.99 3.51 -1.91
N VAL A 26 -3.28 3.28 -1.65
CA VAL A 26 -3.99 2.06 -2.09
C VAL A 26 -3.80 1.73 -3.58
N PRO A 27 -3.80 2.69 -4.52
CA PRO A 27 -3.52 2.37 -5.93
C PRO A 27 -2.13 1.75 -6.16
N ALA A 28 -1.12 2.13 -5.38
CA ALA A 28 0.20 1.52 -5.46
C ALA A 28 0.17 0.05 -4.99
N LEU A 29 -0.62 -0.28 -3.95
CA LEU A 29 -0.85 -1.66 -3.54
C LEU A 29 -1.53 -2.48 -4.66
N SER A 30 -2.63 -1.97 -5.21
CA SER A 30 -3.35 -2.63 -6.32
C SER A 30 -2.43 -2.89 -7.52
N PHE A 31 -1.57 -1.94 -7.86
CA PHE A 31 -0.56 -2.10 -8.90
C PHE A 31 0.46 -3.19 -8.53
N ALA A 32 1.02 -3.14 -7.31
CA ALA A 32 2.03 -4.08 -6.86
C ALA A 32 1.53 -5.53 -6.83
N VAL A 33 0.27 -5.76 -6.43
CA VAL A 33 -0.34 -7.09 -6.46
C VAL A 33 -0.26 -7.70 -7.86
N ARG A 34 -0.63 -6.94 -8.88
CA ARG A 34 -0.58 -7.39 -10.27
C ARG A 34 0.84 -7.48 -10.82
N HIS A 35 1.67 -6.48 -10.53
CA HIS A 35 3.04 -6.38 -11.02
C HIS A 35 3.96 -7.48 -10.47
N LEU A 36 3.76 -7.87 -9.21
CA LEU A 36 4.51 -8.93 -8.54
C LEU A 36 3.82 -10.30 -8.62
N HIS A 37 2.70 -10.41 -9.33
CA HIS A 37 1.90 -11.63 -9.46
C HIS A 37 1.52 -12.23 -8.11
N CYS A 38 1.12 -11.38 -7.16
CA CYS A 38 0.69 -11.83 -5.84
C CYS A 38 -0.72 -12.44 -5.92
N GLY A 39 -0.99 -13.45 -5.09
CA GLY A 39 -2.33 -14.04 -4.97
C GLY A 39 -3.35 -13.12 -4.30
N LEU A 40 -2.87 -12.24 -3.42
CA LEU A 40 -3.70 -11.24 -2.73
C LEU A 40 -2.87 -10.05 -2.27
N GLY A 41 -3.55 -8.98 -1.91
CA GLY A 41 -2.98 -7.80 -1.26
C GLY A 41 -3.77 -7.40 -0.02
N VAL A 42 -3.11 -6.76 0.92
CA VAL A 42 -3.74 -6.25 2.15
C VAL A 42 -3.36 -4.79 2.37
N CYS A 43 -4.36 -3.95 2.62
CA CYS A 43 -4.17 -2.58 3.06
C CYS A 43 -4.77 -2.38 4.45
N VAL A 44 -3.91 -2.05 5.41
CA VAL A 44 -4.34 -1.72 6.77
C VAL A 44 -4.57 -0.21 6.84
N THR A 45 -5.84 0.19 6.85
CA THR A 45 -6.23 1.61 6.83
C THR A 45 -7.66 1.81 7.31
N ALA A 46 -7.89 2.86 8.07
CA ALA A 46 -9.23 3.33 8.41
C ALA A 46 -9.78 4.36 7.40
N SER A 47 -9.09 4.53 6.24
CA SER A 47 -9.47 5.54 5.25
C SER A 47 -9.39 6.96 5.84
N HIS A 48 -10.52 7.67 5.91
CA HIS A 48 -10.69 9.02 6.45
C HIS A 48 -11.30 9.06 7.86
N ASN A 49 -11.48 7.91 8.48
CA ASN A 49 -12.02 7.84 9.85
C ASN A 49 -11.02 8.40 10.87
N PRO A 50 -11.48 8.80 12.08
CA PRO A 50 -10.59 9.20 13.17
C PRO A 50 -9.53 8.16 13.50
N ALA A 51 -8.42 8.60 14.11
CA ALA A 51 -7.22 7.79 14.33
C ALA A 51 -7.43 6.58 15.28
N GLU A 52 -8.49 6.56 16.05
CA GLU A 52 -8.91 5.45 16.91
C GLU A 52 -9.46 4.24 16.14
N TYR A 53 -9.87 4.45 14.88
CA TYR A 53 -10.34 3.39 14.00
C TYR A 53 -9.21 2.82 13.15
N ASN A 54 -9.36 1.56 12.80
CA ASN A 54 -8.52 0.91 11.80
C ASN A 54 -9.38 0.01 10.90
N GLY A 55 -8.82 -0.47 9.80
CA GLY A 55 -9.50 -1.35 8.87
C GLY A 55 -8.53 -2.29 8.18
N TYR A 56 -9.03 -3.41 7.74
CA TYR A 56 -8.29 -4.46 7.05
C TYR A 56 -8.97 -4.73 5.70
N LYS A 57 -8.41 -4.18 4.63
CA LYS A 57 -8.95 -4.31 3.28
C LYS A 57 -8.14 -5.33 2.49
N VAL A 58 -8.83 -6.31 1.91
CA VAL A 58 -8.23 -7.38 1.12
C VAL A 58 -8.48 -7.13 -0.37
N TYR A 59 -7.48 -7.38 -1.18
CA TYR A 59 -7.47 -7.24 -2.64
C TYR A 59 -7.15 -8.60 -3.27
N GLY A 60 -7.84 -8.94 -4.33
CA GLY A 60 -7.57 -10.14 -5.12
C GLY A 60 -6.33 -10.00 -6.02
N SER A 61 -5.96 -11.07 -6.69
CA SER A 61 -4.83 -11.11 -7.64
C SER A 61 -5.00 -10.16 -8.84
N ASP A 62 -6.22 -9.76 -9.12
CA ASP A 62 -6.57 -8.74 -10.12
C ASP A 62 -6.32 -7.30 -9.65
N GLY A 63 -5.94 -7.11 -8.36
CA GLY A 63 -5.74 -5.82 -7.73
C GLY A 63 -7.04 -5.11 -7.32
N CYS A 64 -8.21 -5.77 -7.42
CA CYS A 64 -9.49 -5.23 -6.99
C CYS A 64 -9.78 -5.58 -5.52
N GLN A 65 -10.47 -4.68 -4.82
CA GLN A 65 -10.90 -4.98 -3.45
C GLN A 65 -11.87 -6.16 -3.46
N MET A 66 -11.74 -7.05 -2.47
CA MET A 66 -12.59 -8.22 -2.29
C MET A 66 -14.07 -7.84 -2.29
N THR A 67 -14.88 -8.62 -3.04
CA THR A 67 -16.32 -8.41 -3.10
C THR A 67 -17.01 -8.82 -1.81
N PRO A 68 -18.24 -8.30 -1.54
CA PRO A 68 -19.01 -8.72 -0.37
C PRO A 68 -19.24 -10.23 -0.29
N GLU A 69 -19.48 -10.89 -1.42
CA GLU A 69 -19.69 -12.34 -1.49
C GLU A 69 -18.44 -13.12 -1.08
N ALA A 70 -17.26 -12.67 -1.54
CA ALA A 70 -15.99 -13.28 -1.15
C ALA A 70 -15.70 -13.03 0.34
N ALA A 71 -15.99 -11.83 0.85
CA ALA A 71 -15.83 -11.50 2.25
C ALA A 71 -16.74 -12.35 3.15
N THR A 72 -17.99 -12.57 2.77
CA THR A 72 -18.94 -13.44 3.49
C THR A 72 -18.40 -14.87 3.65
N ARG A 73 -17.78 -15.42 2.62
CA ARG A 73 -17.14 -16.76 2.70
C ARG A 73 -15.98 -16.80 3.70
N VAL A 74 -15.19 -15.73 3.78
CA VAL A 74 -14.09 -15.62 4.76
C VAL A 74 -14.66 -15.52 6.17
N VAL A 75 -15.68 -14.67 6.38
CA VAL A 75 -16.33 -14.49 7.70
C VAL A 75 -16.92 -15.83 8.20
N ALA A 76 -17.59 -16.58 7.34
CA ALA A 76 -18.12 -17.89 7.70
C ALA A 76 -17.05 -18.89 8.19
N LEU A 77 -15.82 -18.81 7.65
CA LEU A 77 -14.70 -19.60 8.17
C LEU A 77 -14.21 -19.11 9.53
N LEU A 78 -14.21 -17.79 9.75
CA LEU A 78 -13.75 -17.18 10.99
C LEU A 78 -14.70 -17.49 12.17
N GLU A 79 -16.00 -17.63 11.94
CA GLU A 79 -17.01 -17.94 12.97
C GLU A 79 -16.71 -19.26 13.72
N HIS A 80 -15.95 -20.16 13.11
CA HIS A 80 -15.58 -21.46 13.68
C HIS A 80 -14.14 -21.52 14.20
N MET A 81 -13.44 -20.38 14.25
CA MET A 81 -12.04 -20.31 14.68
C MET A 81 -11.89 -19.68 16.06
N ASP A 82 -11.01 -20.22 16.87
CA ASP A 82 -10.47 -19.50 18.01
C ASP A 82 -9.43 -18.47 17.48
N TYR A 83 -9.78 -17.21 17.54
CA TYR A 83 -8.96 -16.12 16.98
C TYR A 83 -7.58 -16.00 17.60
N PHE A 84 -7.42 -16.42 18.86
CA PHE A 84 -6.14 -16.34 19.58
C PHE A 84 -5.35 -17.64 19.48
N ALA A 85 -5.99 -18.78 19.67
CA ALA A 85 -5.30 -20.07 19.64
C ALA A 85 -4.95 -20.56 18.23
N SER A 86 -5.73 -20.18 17.21
CA SER A 86 -5.52 -20.61 15.82
C SER A 86 -4.52 -19.78 15.03
N ALA A 87 -4.18 -18.57 15.50
CA ALA A 87 -3.28 -17.65 14.80
C ALA A 87 -1.83 -18.10 14.97
N LYS A 88 -1.26 -18.72 13.93
CA LYS A 88 0.19 -18.99 13.87
C LYS A 88 0.92 -17.71 13.50
N THR A 89 1.93 -17.37 14.28
CA THR A 89 2.82 -16.25 14.00
C THR A 89 4.27 -16.65 14.14
N MET A 90 5.19 -15.86 13.60
CA MET A 90 6.63 -16.02 13.79
C MET A 90 7.26 -14.65 14.01
N ASP A 91 8.49 -14.64 14.52
CA ASP A 91 9.24 -13.40 14.67
C ASP A 91 9.45 -12.72 13.32
N PHE A 92 9.19 -11.41 13.26
CA PHE A 92 9.24 -10.65 12.00
C PHE A 92 10.65 -10.60 11.41
N ASP A 93 11.67 -10.37 12.25
CA ASP A 93 13.04 -10.22 11.77
C ASP A 93 13.62 -11.58 11.37
N ALA A 94 13.23 -12.66 12.05
CA ALA A 94 13.54 -14.01 11.61
C ALA A 94 12.87 -14.36 10.28
N ALA A 95 11.62 -13.96 10.06
CA ALA A 95 10.91 -14.14 8.80
C ALA A 95 11.56 -13.35 7.65
N LEU A 96 12.02 -12.14 7.94
CA LEU A 96 12.75 -11.30 6.98
C LEU A 96 14.09 -11.94 6.61
N ALA A 97 14.86 -12.37 7.60
CA ALA A 97 16.15 -13.04 7.39
C ALA A 97 16.00 -14.36 6.59
N ALA A 98 14.91 -15.09 6.80
CA ALA A 98 14.57 -16.31 6.05
C ALA A 98 13.98 -16.03 4.65
N GLY A 99 13.81 -14.78 4.25
CA GLY A 99 13.24 -14.40 2.96
C GLY A 99 11.74 -14.70 2.80
N ARG A 100 11.05 -15.01 3.90
CA ARG A 100 9.59 -15.21 3.92
C ARG A 100 8.84 -13.88 3.94
N ILE A 101 9.44 -12.84 4.49
CA ILE A 101 9.02 -11.44 4.32
C ILE A 101 10.08 -10.76 3.48
N ARG A 102 9.65 -9.96 2.51
CA ARG A 102 10.53 -9.20 1.61
C ARG A 102 10.02 -7.78 1.49
N TYR A 103 10.91 -6.82 1.56
CA TYR A 103 10.53 -5.45 1.20
C TYR A 103 10.34 -5.31 -0.30
N ILE A 104 9.29 -4.60 -0.68
CA ILE A 104 9.03 -4.23 -2.08
C ILE A 104 10.11 -3.23 -2.49
N PRO A 105 10.88 -3.49 -3.56
CA PRO A 105 11.89 -2.56 -4.03
C PRO A 105 11.27 -1.29 -4.62
N ASP A 106 11.99 -0.17 -4.54
CA ASP A 106 11.53 1.13 -5.05
C ASP A 106 11.18 1.10 -6.54
N GLY A 107 11.82 0.24 -7.32
CA GLY A 107 11.49 0.06 -8.74
C GLY A 107 10.05 -0.33 -9.02
N VAL A 108 9.35 -0.96 -8.08
CA VAL A 108 7.91 -1.26 -8.22
C VAL A 108 7.08 0.02 -8.10
N LEU A 109 7.45 0.93 -7.19
CA LEU A 109 6.80 2.22 -7.08
C LEU A 109 7.10 3.10 -8.31
N ASP A 110 8.32 3.03 -8.83
CA ASP A 110 8.69 3.72 -10.08
C ASP A 110 7.86 3.22 -11.26
N ALA A 111 7.69 1.91 -11.39
CA ALA A 111 6.83 1.32 -12.42
C ALA A 111 5.36 1.74 -12.28
N PHE A 112 4.85 1.86 -11.03
CA PHE A 112 3.53 2.42 -10.78
C PHE A 112 3.41 3.86 -11.27
N VAL A 113 4.38 4.71 -10.91
CA VAL A 113 4.42 6.12 -11.34
C VAL A 113 4.54 6.23 -12.87
N ASP A 114 5.29 5.33 -13.51
CA ASP A 114 5.41 5.25 -14.97
C ASP A 114 4.08 4.91 -15.61
N ALA A 115 3.35 3.95 -15.05
CA ALA A 115 2.01 3.60 -15.53
C ALA A 115 1.03 4.78 -15.39
N VAL A 116 1.09 5.51 -14.27
CA VAL A 116 0.27 6.73 -14.07
C VAL A 116 0.66 7.82 -15.08
N TYR A 117 1.96 8.05 -15.25
CA TYR A 117 2.46 9.04 -16.21
C TYR A 117 2.02 8.73 -17.65
N ALA A 118 1.96 7.46 -18.03
CA ALA A 118 1.51 7.03 -19.35
C ALA A 118 0.04 7.38 -19.63
N GLN A 119 -0.78 7.56 -18.58
CA GLN A 119 -2.20 7.93 -18.72
C GLN A 119 -2.44 9.43 -18.89
N ARG A 120 -1.38 10.25 -18.93
CA ARG A 120 -1.53 11.70 -19.09
C ARG A 120 -2.23 12.05 -20.39
N VAL A 121 -3.07 13.07 -20.35
CA VAL A 121 -3.76 13.62 -21.51
C VAL A 121 -3.06 14.91 -21.97
N GLY A 122 -2.91 15.05 -23.27
CA GLY A 122 -2.28 16.24 -23.88
C GLY A 122 -0.76 16.17 -23.96
N SER A 123 -0.16 17.24 -24.55
CA SER A 123 1.29 17.31 -24.82
C SER A 123 2.13 17.59 -23.56
N GLY A 124 1.53 18.08 -22.50
CA GLY A 124 2.26 18.58 -21.33
C GLY A 124 2.97 19.92 -21.56
N GLU A 125 2.68 20.63 -22.66
CA GLU A 125 3.27 21.94 -22.95
C GLU A 125 2.98 22.93 -21.82
N GLY A 126 4.02 23.66 -21.38
CA GLY A 126 3.93 24.62 -20.28
C GLY A 126 3.91 24.03 -18.87
N ILE A 127 3.78 22.71 -18.69
CA ILE A 127 3.68 22.09 -17.38
C ILE A 127 4.91 22.34 -16.50
N ALA A 128 6.09 22.49 -17.11
CA ALA A 128 7.34 22.78 -16.40
C ALA A 128 7.33 24.14 -15.68
N ASN A 129 6.49 25.06 -16.13
CA ASN A 129 6.35 26.41 -15.56
C ASN A 129 5.22 26.50 -14.53
N LEU A 130 4.51 25.40 -14.32
CA LEU A 130 3.42 25.34 -13.33
C LEU A 130 3.97 25.64 -11.93
N LYS A 131 3.33 26.58 -11.24
CA LYS A 131 3.57 26.81 -9.81
C LYS A 131 2.59 25.97 -9.03
N LEU A 132 3.09 24.94 -8.37
CA LEU A 132 2.29 23.95 -7.68
C LEU A 132 2.53 24.02 -6.17
N VAL A 133 1.45 24.11 -5.41
CA VAL A 133 1.47 23.83 -3.96
C VAL A 133 0.81 22.49 -3.75
N TYR A 134 1.51 21.57 -3.11
CA TYR A 134 1.01 20.25 -2.80
C TYR A 134 1.08 19.98 -1.30
N THR A 135 0.07 19.34 -0.77
CA THR A 135 0.11 18.77 0.57
C THR A 135 -0.55 17.39 0.57
N PRO A 136 0.09 16.36 1.12
CA PRO A 136 -0.56 15.07 1.33
C PRO A 136 -1.56 15.12 2.49
N LEU A 137 -1.64 16.23 3.22
CA LEU A 137 -2.28 16.27 4.54
C LEU A 137 -1.74 15.13 5.41
N ASN A 138 -2.61 14.26 5.90
CA ASN A 138 -2.24 13.05 6.66
C ASN A 138 -2.23 11.77 5.79
N GLY A 139 -2.26 11.90 4.47
CA GLY A 139 -2.32 10.79 3.51
C GLY A 139 -0.95 10.26 3.10
N ALA A 140 -0.95 9.14 2.39
CA ALA A 140 0.25 8.40 1.97
C ALA A 140 0.76 8.75 0.56
N GLY A 141 0.28 9.85 -0.06
CA GLY A 141 0.58 10.16 -1.47
C GLY A 141 1.91 10.87 -1.74
N LEU A 142 2.67 11.23 -0.71
CA LEU A 142 3.82 12.15 -0.84
C LEU A 142 4.86 11.67 -1.86
N GLU A 143 5.33 10.45 -1.73
CA GLU A 143 6.41 9.93 -2.58
C GLU A 143 5.93 9.73 -4.03
N CYS A 144 4.72 9.21 -4.21
CA CYS A 144 4.13 9.06 -5.55
C CYS A 144 4.00 10.41 -6.27
N VAL A 145 3.52 11.45 -5.58
CA VAL A 145 3.34 12.78 -6.17
C VAL A 145 4.70 13.43 -6.46
N LYS A 146 5.68 13.32 -5.56
CA LYS A 146 7.04 13.81 -5.83
C LYS A 146 7.65 13.18 -7.09
N LYS A 147 7.60 11.85 -7.18
CA LYS A 147 8.11 11.11 -8.34
C LYS A 147 7.37 11.51 -9.63
N LEU A 148 6.05 11.62 -9.58
CA LEU A 148 5.23 12.01 -10.74
C LEU A 148 5.53 13.45 -11.18
N THR A 149 5.59 14.41 -10.26
CA THR A 149 5.88 15.83 -10.59
C THR A 149 7.28 16.00 -11.15
N GLN A 150 8.26 15.28 -10.61
CA GLN A 150 9.61 15.24 -11.15
C GLN A 150 9.63 14.68 -12.58
N LYS A 151 8.91 13.59 -12.84
CA LYS A 151 8.78 12.97 -14.16
C LYS A 151 8.07 13.88 -15.17
N LEU A 152 7.10 14.66 -14.71
CA LEU A 152 6.42 15.70 -15.50
C LEU A 152 7.29 16.94 -15.78
N GLY A 153 8.47 17.05 -15.15
CA GLY A 153 9.36 18.21 -15.29
C GLY A 153 8.88 19.45 -14.56
N ILE A 154 7.97 19.34 -13.59
CA ILE A 154 7.49 20.45 -12.79
C ILE A 154 8.62 20.93 -11.87
N ARG A 155 9.05 22.19 -12.05
CA ARG A 155 10.21 22.76 -11.34
C ARG A 155 9.83 23.55 -10.09
N ASN A 156 8.63 24.09 -10.06
CA ASN A 156 8.15 25.01 -9.04
C ASN A 156 7.08 24.34 -8.18
N MET A 157 7.47 23.31 -7.41
CA MET A 157 6.58 22.67 -6.46
C MET A 157 6.99 23.01 -5.03
N THR A 158 6.07 23.60 -4.29
CA THR A 158 6.19 23.76 -2.82
C THR A 158 5.36 22.68 -2.15
N CYS A 159 6.01 21.87 -1.33
CA CYS A 159 5.34 20.83 -0.56
C CYS A 159 5.12 21.30 0.88
N LEU A 160 3.86 21.37 1.30
CA LEU A 160 3.49 21.68 2.68
C LEU A 160 3.28 20.35 3.42
N LEU A 161 4.21 20.05 4.34
CA LEU A 161 4.10 18.91 5.23
C LEU A 161 3.48 19.34 6.55
N TYR A 162 2.37 18.72 6.91
CA TYR A 162 1.85 18.83 8.26
C TYR A 162 2.66 17.89 9.16
N THR A 163 3.21 18.44 10.23
CA THR A 163 3.95 17.69 11.24
C THR A 163 3.02 16.96 12.21
N SER A 164 1.89 16.45 11.73
CA SER A 164 1.03 15.62 12.56
C SER A 164 1.69 14.26 12.78
N PRO A 165 1.84 13.81 14.03
CA PRO A 165 2.56 12.59 14.35
C PRO A 165 1.79 11.31 14.02
N SER A 166 0.60 11.39 13.48
CA SER A 166 -0.21 10.22 13.15
C SER A 166 -0.41 10.09 11.66
N PRO A 167 0.28 9.16 11.00
CA PRO A 167 -0.22 8.62 9.74
C PRO A 167 -1.54 7.90 10.04
N ARG A 168 -2.60 8.33 9.45
CA ARG A 168 -3.88 7.63 9.49
C ARG A 168 -3.85 6.44 8.57
#